data_87a5b3e13562a8d4d33af49f7af29788
#
_entry.id   87a5b3e13562a8d4d33af49f7af29788
#
_cell.length_a   1.000
_cell.length_b   1.000
_cell.length_c   1.000
_cell.angle_alpha   90.00
_cell.angle_beta   90.00
_cell.angle_gamma   90.00
#
_symmetry.space_group_name_H-M   'P 1'
#
loop_
_entity.id
_entity.type
_entity.pdbx_description
1 polymer ?
#
loop_
_entity_poly.entity_id
_entity_poly.type
_entity_poly.pdbx_seq_one_letter_code
_entity_poly.pdbx_strand_id
1 'polypeptide(L)'
;MGRMAAMAARTMGYDVHVLDPDARCAARPLASQVITAPWSDAAATARFAEAADVVTIESEQIPLAALEAAERHAPLRPSSSVLSIVQDRARQKEWLRDHGFPVGPFAVVRSAEATTAAVHTLGASILKPTLGGSDGRGQVRVSNPDDAASAWQGIGAPVCVAEQFLTLTAELSVMVARSPTGEMRAYPPSRNHHTQGVLTWSVIPGGFDDAVVQRATDIACGIAEQLQVVGLIAVELFLLEDGSVCVNELAPRPHNTYHHSERACITSQFEQLVRAVCGLPLGDTDVVRPAAIYNLLGELWTGERAPDLAGVLGLPGIRLHLYGKRDARPGRKMGHLSACGDSSDVALERVVDAYRRLSISIAGP
;
A
#
# COMPACT_ATOMS: atom_id res chain seq x y z
N MET A 1 -2.88 -9.10 -2.25
CA MET A 1 -2.13 -9.23 -0.98
C MET A 1 -2.65 -10.40 -0.17
N GLY A 2 -3.96 -10.59 0.04
CA GLY A 2 -4.52 -11.72 0.81
C GLY A 2 -4.02 -13.09 0.39
N ARG A 3 -3.89 -13.36 -0.93
CA ARG A 3 -3.28 -14.61 -1.39
C ARG A 3 -1.85 -14.80 -0.89
N MET A 4 -1.02 -13.75 -0.94
CA MET A 4 0.39 -13.85 -0.51
C MET A 4 0.49 -14.00 1.00
N ALA A 5 -0.34 -13.29 1.78
CA ALA A 5 -0.45 -13.47 3.23
C ALA A 5 -0.92 -14.89 3.57
N ALA A 6 -1.92 -15.41 2.86
CA ALA A 6 -2.38 -16.79 3.03
C ALA A 6 -1.28 -17.82 2.71
N MET A 7 -0.45 -17.60 1.67
CA MET A 7 0.69 -18.45 1.36
C MET A 7 1.68 -18.48 2.52
N ALA A 8 2.04 -17.33 3.08
CA ALA A 8 2.95 -17.25 4.22
C ALA A 8 2.36 -17.96 5.45
N ALA A 9 1.10 -17.71 5.79
CA ALA A 9 0.42 -18.36 6.91
C ALA A 9 0.38 -19.88 6.75
N ARG A 10 0.03 -20.39 5.57
CA ARG A 10 0.03 -21.85 5.29
C ARG A 10 1.43 -22.45 5.37
N THR A 11 2.46 -21.74 4.89
CA THR A 11 3.85 -22.20 5.01
C THR A 11 4.28 -22.33 6.47
N MET A 12 3.74 -21.47 7.35
CA MET A 12 4.00 -21.49 8.81
C MET A 12 3.06 -22.47 9.57
N GLY A 13 2.21 -23.23 8.88
CA GLY A 13 1.34 -24.26 9.49
C GLY A 13 0.00 -23.73 9.99
N TYR A 14 -0.36 -22.48 9.75
CA TYR A 14 -1.65 -21.92 10.16
C TYR A 14 -2.78 -22.32 9.22
N ASP A 15 -3.95 -22.53 9.76
CA ASP A 15 -5.19 -22.55 8.99
C ASP A 15 -5.61 -21.12 8.61
N VAL A 16 -6.10 -20.98 7.38
CA VAL A 16 -6.48 -19.67 6.83
C VAL A 16 -7.97 -19.69 6.50
N HIS A 17 -8.72 -18.81 7.14
CA HIS A 17 -10.09 -18.50 6.77
C HIS A 17 -10.12 -17.20 5.98
N VAL A 18 -11.01 -17.08 4.99
CA VAL A 18 -11.15 -15.91 4.14
C VAL A 18 -12.60 -15.46 4.10
N LEU A 19 -12.86 -14.18 4.32
CA LEU A 19 -14.12 -13.52 4.03
C LEU A 19 -13.90 -12.57 2.86
N ASP A 20 -14.60 -12.78 1.76
CA ASP A 20 -14.47 -11.99 0.53
C ASP A 20 -15.81 -11.95 -0.21
N PRO A 21 -16.24 -10.81 -0.78
CA PRO A 21 -17.45 -10.74 -1.58
C PRO A 21 -17.38 -11.55 -2.87
N ASP A 22 -16.20 -11.87 -3.40
CA ASP A 22 -16.02 -12.74 -4.56
C ASP A 22 -15.77 -14.19 -4.11
N ALA A 23 -16.73 -15.07 -4.38
CA ALA A 23 -16.58 -16.52 -4.14
C ALA A 23 -15.36 -17.14 -4.83
N ARG A 24 -14.78 -16.45 -5.83
CA ARG A 24 -13.60 -16.85 -6.59
C ARG A 24 -12.38 -16.03 -6.24
N CYS A 25 -12.35 -15.44 -5.03
CA CYS A 25 -11.24 -14.60 -4.58
C CYS A 25 -9.88 -15.30 -4.73
N ALA A 26 -8.84 -14.51 -4.92
CA ALA A 26 -7.50 -15.02 -5.22
C ALA A 26 -6.89 -15.89 -4.10
N ALA A 27 -7.31 -15.70 -2.86
CA ALA A 27 -6.87 -16.47 -1.69
C ALA A 27 -7.61 -17.81 -1.52
N ARG A 28 -8.76 -18.01 -2.17
CA ARG A 28 -9.60 -19.23 -2.02
C ARG A 28 -8.82 -20.56 -2.08
N PRO A 29 -7.89 -20.78 -3.03
CA PRO A 29 -7.18 -22.06 -3.10
C PRO A 29 -6.29 -22.37 -1.90
N LEU A 30 -6.03 -21.40 -1.04
CA LEU A 30 -5.16 -21.49 0.14
C LEU A 30 -5.96 -21.50 1.45
N ALA A 31 -7.26 -21.21 1.37
CA ALA A 31 -8.13 -21.12 2.54
C ALA A 31 -8.71 -22.49 2.90
N SER A 32 -8.72 -22.81 4.21
CA SER A 32 -9.46 -23.95 4.78
C SER A 32 -10.96 -23.66 4.76
N GLN A 33 -11.36 -22.39 4.89
CA GLN A 33 -12.74 -21.94 4.84
C GLN A 33 -12.85 -20.62 4.10
N VAL A 34 -13.90 -20.48 3.27
CA VAL A 34 -14.24 -19.22 2.59
C VAL A 34 -15.69 -18.85 2.90
N ILE A 35 -15.90 -17.70 3.52
CA ILE A 35 -17.21 -17.09 3.70
C ILE A 35 -17.37 -16.05 2.58
N THR A 36 -18.38 -16.26 1.72
CA THR A 36 -18.70 -15.31 0.66
C THR A 36 -19.82 -14.39 1.14
N ALA A 37 -19.47 -13.15 1.44
CA ALA A 37 -20.41 -12.13 1.89
C ALA A 37 -19.87 -10.72 1.57
N PRO A 38 -20.73 -9.72 1.37
CA PRO A 38 -20.32 -8.33 1.30
C PRO A 38 -19.57 -7.92 2.56
N TRP A 39 -18.53 -7.10 2.43
CA TRP A 39 -17.80 -6.57 3.60
C TRP A 39 -18.68 -5.72 4.53
N SER A 40 -19.84 -5.24 4.06
CA SER A 40 -20.83 -4.53 4.87
C SER A 40 -21.71 -5.47 5.72
N ASP A 41 -21.64 -6.78 5.53
CA ASP A 41 -22.39 -7.77 6.32
C ASP A 41 -21.71 -8.02 7.67
N ALA A 42 -22.08 -7.22 8.67
CA ALA A 42 -21.54 -7.32 10.02
C ALA A 42 -21.81 -8.67 10.68
N ALA A 43 -22.96 -9.33 10.36
CA ALA A 43 -23.29 -10.64 10.92
C ALA A 43 -22.40 -11.73 10.32
N ALA A 44 -22.12 -11.69 9.01
CA ALA A 44 -21.16 -12.60 8.39
C ALA A 44 -19.74 -12.38 8.94
N THR A 45 -19.35 -11.13 9.16
CA THR A 45 -18.04 -10.76 9.72
C THR A 45 -17.90 -11.24 11.18
N ALA A 46 -18.95 -11.13 11.99
CA ALA A 46 -18.96 -11.67 13.36
C ALA A 46 -18.76 -13.19 13.35
N ARG A 47 -19.57 -13.94 12.57
CA ARG A 47 -19.41 -15.40 12.44
C ARG A 47 -18.03 -15.81 11.92
N PHE A 48 -17.46 -15.03 11.01
CA PHE A 48 -16.10 -15.25 10.52
C PHE A 48 -15.07 -15.10 11.64
N ALA A 49 -15.20 -14.07 12.48
CA ALA A 49 -14.30 -13.82 13.59
C ALA A 49 -14.43 -14.85 14.71
N GLU A 50 -15.66 -15.34 15.00
CA GLU A 50 -15.90 -16.43 15.99
C GLU A 50 -15.13 -17.72 15.69
N ALA A 51 -14.81 -17.96 14.41
CA ALA A 51 -14.07 -19.14 13.96
C ALA A 51 -12.56 -18.90 13.78
N ALA A 52 -12.02 -17.78 14.28
CA ALA A 52 -10.64 -17.41 14.11
C ALA A 52 -9.97 -17.02 15.44
N ASP A 53 -8.70 -17.39 15.64
CA ASP A 53 -7.90 -16.96 16.79
C ASP A 53 -7.44 -15.50 16.65
N VAL A 54 -7.30 -15.01 15.41
CA VAL A 54 -6.94 -13.64 15.08
C VAL A 54 -7.47 -13.27 13.69
N VAL A 55 -7.93 -12.04 13.54
CA VAL A 55 -8.40 -11.48 12.27
C VAL A 55 -7.44 -10.40 11.81
N THR A 56 -7.12 -10.39 10.52
CA THR A 56 -6.35 -9.33 9.88
C THR A 56 -7.00 -8.90 8.56
N ILE A 57 -6.55 -7.81 8.00
CA ILE A 57 -7.11 -7.22 6.78
C ILE A 57 -6.06 -7.12 5.65
N GLU A 58 -6.53 -7.10 4.41
CA GLU A 58 -5.69 -6.74 3.24
C GLU A 58 -6.16 -5.46 2.55
N SER A 59 -7.24 -4.85 3.01
CA SER A 59 -7.85 -3.65 2.40
C SER A 59 -8.45 -2.75 3.45
N GLU A 60 -8.24 -1.46 3.30
CA GLU A 60 -8.85 -0.41 4.12
C GLU A 60 -10.31 -0.13 3.72
N GLN A 61 -10.86 -0.77 2.70
CA GLN A 61 -12.24 -0.52 2.22
C GLN A 61 -13.32 -1.25 3.03
N ILE A 62 -12.93 -2.05 4.01
CA ILE A 62 -13.88 -2.76 4.88
C ILE A 62 -14.56 -1.75 5.80
N PRO A 63 -15.92 -1.67 5.82
CA PRO A 63 -16.63 -0.73 6.66
C PRO A 63 -16.29 -0.87 8.15
N LEU A 64 -16.12 0.25 8.85
CA LEU A 64 -15.73 0.27 10.26
C LEU A 64 -16.67 -0.58 11.14
N ALA A 65 -17.98 -0.51 10.91
CA ALA A 65 -18.97 -1.31 11.66
C ALA A 65 -18.75 -2.84 11.53
N ALA A 66 -18.25 -3.30 10.37
CA ALA A 66 -17.91 -4.72 10.19
C ALA A 66 -16.61 -5.08 10.94
N LEU A 67 -15.62 -4.19 10.92
CA LEU A 67 -14.38 -4.37 11.69
C LEU A 67 -14.66 -4.42 13.20
N GLU A 68 -15.49 -3.52 13.71
CA GLU A 68 -15.95 -3.50 15.10
C GLU A 68 -16.76 -4.76 15.46
N ALA A 69 -17.53 -5.30 14.50
CA ALA A 69 -18.23 -6.55 14.69
C ALA A 69 -17.25 -7.74 14.84
N ALA A 70 -16.21 -7.80 14.00
CA ALA A 70 -15.16 -8.82 14.12
C ALA A 70 -14.40 -8.71 15.45
N GLU A 71 -14.02 -7.49 15.84
CA GLU A 71 -13.20 -7.22 17.03
C GLU A 71 -13.86 -7.64 18.35
N ARG A 72 -15.19 -7.75 18.39
CA ARG A 72 -15.93 -8.29 19.55
C ARG A 72 -15.78 -9.80 19.74
N HIS A 73 -15.34 -10.54 18.73
CA HIS A 73 -15.27 -12.01 18.74
C HIS A 73 -13.83 -12.54 18.68
N ALA A 74 -12.93 -11.83 18.02
CA ALA A 74 -11.51 -12.19 17.96
C ALA A 74 -10.63 -10.92 17.91
N PRO A 75 -9.36 -10.98 18.34
CA PRO A 75 -8.42 -9.90 18.16
C PRO A 75 -8.33 -9.48 16.69
N LEU A 76 -8.68 -8.22 16.39
CA LEU A 76 -8.52 -7.62 15.07
C LEU A 76 -7.17 -6.88 15.03
N ARG A 77 -6.31 -7.23 14.08
CA ARG A 77 -4.95 -6.70 13.97
C ARG A 77 -4.64 -6.29 12.53
N PRO A 78 -4.54 -4.98 12.23
CA PRO A 78 -4.69 -3.84 13.13
C PRO A 78 -6.13 -3.64 13.63
N SER A 79 -6.30 -2.93 14.77
CA SER A 79 -7.59 -2.67 15.41
C SER A 79 -8.52 -1.76 14.60
N SER A 80 -9.80 -1.79 14.90
CA SER A 80 -10.79 -0.89 14.30
C SER A 80 -10.47 0.59 14.55
N SER A 81 -9.86 0.92 15.69
CA SER A 81 -9.42 2.29 16.01
C SER A 81 -8.35 2.81 15.05
N VAL A 82 -7.36 1.98 14.69
CA VAL A 82 -6.35 2.32 13.67
C VAL A 82 -7.02 2.57 12.33
N LEU A 83 -7.93 1.68 11.92
CA LEU A 83 -8.62 1.79 10.65
C LEU A 83 -9.51 3.04 10.59
N SER A 84 -10.13 3.44 11.70
CA SER A 84 -10.97 4.64 11.77
C SER A 84 -10.20 5.94 11.45
N ILE A 85 -8.89 5.96 11.74
CA ILE A 85 -8.00 7.07 11.39
C ILE A 85 -7.55 6.98 9.94
N VAL A 86 -7.11 5.78 9.51
CA VAL A 86 -6.45 5.62 8.21
C VAL A 86 -7.42 5.60 7.04
N GLN A 87 -8.65 5.15 7.23
CA GLN A 87 -9.67 5.10 6.17
C GLN A 87 -10.11 6.49 5.68
N ASP A 88 -10.04 7.50 6.52
CA ASP A 88 -10.43 8.87 6.21
C ASP A 88 -9.19 9.76 6.08
N ARG A 89 -8.92 10.27 4.87
CA ARG A 89 -7.74 11.08 4.58
C ARG A 89 -7.67 12.36 5.42
N ALA A 90 -8.80 12.99 5.72
CA ALA A 90 -8.83 14.18 6.57
C ALA A 90 -8.42 13.82 8.00
N ARG A 91 -9.03 12.78 8.58
CA ARG A 91 -8.67 12.28 9.92
C ARG A 91 -7.20 11.86 10.00
N GLN A 92 -6.72 11.16 8.97
CA GLN A 92 -5.32 10.73 8.90
C GLN A 92 -4.37 11.93 8.93
N LYS A 93 -4.61 12.94 8.09
CA LYS A 93 -3.78 14.15 8.02
C LYS A 93 -3.87 14.99 9.29
N GLU A 94 -5.05 15.16 9.86
CA GLU A 94 -5.27 15.86 11.12
C GLU A 94 -4.58 15.12 12.26
N TRP A 95 -4.73 13.80 12.36
CA TRP A 95 -4.06 12.99 13.36
C TRP A 95 -2.54 13.12 13.29
N LEU A 96 -1.95 13.02 12.09
CA LEU A 96 -0.51 13.18 11.87
C LEU A 96 -0.02 14.55 12.34
N ARG A 97 -0.70 15.62 11.93
CA ARG A 97 -0.38 16.99 12.35
C ARG A 97 -0.46 17.16 13.87
N ASP A 98 -1.56 16.70 14.47
CA ASP A 98 -1.85 16.91 15.90
C ASP A 98 -0.91 16.09 16.81
N HIS A 99 -0.28 15.04 16.25
CA HIS A 99 0.77 14.25 16.94
C HIS A 99 2.20 14.67 16.54
N GLY A 100 2.35 15.78 15.82
CA GLY A 100 3.67 16.37 15.51
C GLY A 100 4.44 15.67 14.40
N PHE A 101 3.79 14.80 13.61
CA PHE A 101 4.44 14.20 12.45
C PHE A 101 4.47 15.18 11.27
N PRO A 102 5.57 15.23 10.51
CA PRO A 102 5.69 16.14 9.38
C PRO A 102 4.73 15.71 8.26
N VAL A 103 3.82 16.61 7.90
CA VAL A 103 2.91 16.48 6.76
C VAL A 103 3.01 17.71 5.87
N GLY A 104 2.81 17.54 4.57
CA GLY A 104 2.71 18.68 3.66
C GLY A 104 1.53 19.59 4.05
N PRO A 105 1.57 20.89 3.73
CA PRO A 105 0.45 21.79 3.98
C PRO A 105 -0.84 21.29 3.34
N PHE A 106 -1.95 21.32 4.09
CA PHE A 106 -3.25 20.86 3.63
C PHE A 106 -4.40 21.64 4.27
N ALA A 107 -5.56 21.55 3.64
CA ALA A 107 -6.83 22.07 4.17
C ALA A 107 -7.96 21.06 3.92
N VAL A 108 -8.80 20.85 4.94
CA VAL A 108 -10.04 20.07 4.78
C VAL A 108 -11.14 21.02 4.27
N VAL A 109 -11.70 20.70 3.11
CA VAL A 109 -12.67 21.54 2.42
C VAL A 109 -14.01 20.83 2.27
N ARG A 110 -15.11 21.60 2.39
CA ARG A 110 -16.49 21.10 2.36
C ARG A 110 -17.40 21.86 1.40
N SER A 111 -16.82 22.74 0.59
CA SER A 111 -17.56 23.48 -0.46
C SER A 111 -16.60 23.96 -1.55
N ALA A 112 -17.15 24.42 -2.66
CA ALA A 112 -16.40 25.03 -3.76
C ALA A 112 -15.65 26.29 -3.29
N GLU A 113 -16.30 27.14 -2.49
CA GLU A 113 -15.71 28.37 -1.95
C GLU A 113 -14.55 28.06 -1.00
N ALA A 114 -14.71 27.05 -0.12
CA ALA A 114 -13.63 26.61 0.76
C ALA A 114 -12.46 26.04 -0.04
N THR A 115 -12.72 25.34 -1.16
CA THR A 115 -11.68 24.84 -2.05
C THR A 115 -10.91 25.97 -2.72
N THR A 116 -11.61 26.98 -3.22
CA THR A 116 -11.01 28.19 -3.81
C THR A 116 -10.10 28.91 -2.78
N ALA A 117 -10.61 29.11 -1.56
CA ALA A 117 -9.83 29.74 -0.48
C ALA A 117 -8.59 28.92 -0.10
N ALA A 118 -8.70 27.59 -0.08
CA ALA A 118 -7.57 26.68 0.18
C ALA A 118 -6.50 26.79 -0.92
N VAL A 119 -6.88 26.80 -2.19
CA VAL A 119 -5.96 26.94 -3.31
C VAL A 119 -5.29 28.32 -3.32
N HIS A 120 -5.99 29.39 -2.94
CA HIS A 120 -5.38 30.71 -2.75
C HIS A 120 -4.29 30.69 -1.67
N THR A 121 -4.50 29.96 -0.59
CA THR A 121 -3.55 29.91 0.54
C THR A 121 -2.37 28.97 0.27
N LEU A 122 -2.65 27.79 -0.28
CA LEU A 122 -1.67 26.71 -0.49
C LEU A 122 -0.91 26.84 -1.82
N GLY A 123 -1.43 27.63 -2.78
CA GLY A 123 -0.98 27.59 -4.16
C GLY A 123 -1.49 26.37 -4.90
N ALA A 124 -0.74 25.95 -5.93
CA ALA A 124 -1.06 24.73 -6.67
C ALA A 124 -1.28 23.55 -5.71
N SER A 125 -2.40 22.87 -5.86
CA SER A 125 -2.85 21.84 -4.92
C SER A 125 -3.35 20.59 -5.64
N ILE A 126 -3.39 19.47 -4.92
CA ILE A 126 -4.12 18.26 -5.32
C ILE A 126 -5.35 18.14 -4.43
N LEU A 127 -6.52 18.16 -5.03
CA LEU A 127 -7.78 17.94 -4.35
C LEU A 127 -8.10 16.45 -4.37
N LYS A 128 -8.34 15.86 -3.19
CA LYS A 128 -8.57 14.42 -2.99
C LYS A 128 -9.82 14.19 -2.15
N PRO A 129 -10.71 13.24 -2.48
CA PRO A 129 -11.81 12.87 -1.58
C PRO A 129 -11.23 12.27 -0.29
N THR A 130 -11.94 12.44 0.82
CA THR A 130 -11.49 11.89 2.12
C THR A 130 -11.64 10.38 2.19
N LEU A 131 -12.61 9.80 1.48
CA LEU A 131 -12.90 8.37 1.45
C LEU A 131 -12.79 7.80 0.02
N GLY A 132 -12.33 6.57 -0.10
CA GLY A 132 -12.44 5.78 -1.33
C GLY A 132 -11.44 6.09 -2.45
N GLY A 133 -10.56 7.06 -2.32
CA GLY A 133 -9.51 7.37 -3.30
C GLY A 133 -8.26 6.50 -3.11
N SER A 134 -7.90 5.68 -4.11
CA SER A 134 -6.64 4.91 -4.13
C SER A 134 -6.03 4.91 -5.52
N ASP A 135 -4.72 4.70 -5.62
CA ASP A 135 -4.00 4.61 -6.90
C ASP A 135 -4.26 5.83 -7.81
N GLY A 136 -4.25 7.05 -7.26
CA GLY A 136 -4.46 8.30 -8.02
C GLY A 136 -5.88 8.55 -8.49
N ARG A 137 -6.83 7.65 -8.26
CA ARG A 137 -8.22 7.81 -8.70
C ARG A 137 -8.98 8.82 -7.85
N GLY A 138 -9.79 9.64 -8.53
CA GLY A 138 -10.59 10.67 -7.88
C GLY A 138 -9.78 11.87 -7.38
N GLN A 139 -8.53 12.03 -7.83
CA GLN A 139 -7.70 13.18 -7.50
C GLN A 139 -7.69 14.18 -8.67
N VAL A 140 -7.73 15.47 -8.36
CA VAL A 140 -7.66 16.54 -9.36
C VAL A 140 -6.58 17.53 -8.96
N ARG A 141 -5.66 17.82 -9.88
CA ARG A 141 -4.69 18.91 -9.70
C ARG A 141 -5.38 20.24 -10.01
N VAL A 142 -5.27 21.18 -9.08
CA VAL A 142 -5.79 22.53 -9.19
C VAL A 142 -4.62 23.49 -9.11
N SER A 143 -4.27 24.11 -10.24
CA SER A 143 -3.15 25.03 -10.30
C SER A 143 -3.58 26.51 -10.24
N ASN A 144 -4.85 26.79 -10.57
CA ASN A 144 -5.43 28.12 -10.53
C ASN A 144 -6.66 28.10 -9.60
N PRO A 145 -6.81 29.05 -8.68
CA PRO A 145 -8.02 29.18 -7.84
C PRO A 145 -9.34 29.25 -8.63
N ASP A 146 -9.31 29.78 -9.85
CA ASP A 146 -10.51 29.87 -10.71
C ASP A 146 -11.03 28.48 -11.12
N ASP A 147 -10.18 27.48 -11.16
CA ASP A 147 -10.54 26.10 -11.50
C ASP A 147 -11.06 25.30 -10.29
N ALA A 148 -10.92 25.83 -9.06
CA ALA A 148 -11.18 25.11 -7.82
C ALA A 148 -12.64 24.67 -7.69
N ALA A 149 -13.60 25.53 -8.10
CA ALA A 149 -15.02 25.21 -8.03
C ALA A 149 -15.40 24.06 -8.97
N SER A 150 -14.85 24.05 -10.19
CA SER A 150 -15.09 22.97 -11.17
C SER A 150 -14.43 21.66 -10.74
N ALA A 151 -13.22 21.71 -10.16
CA ALA A 151 -12.54 20.56 -9.59
C ALA A 151 -13.34 19.93 -8.43
N TRP A 152 -13.85 20.75 -7.52
CA TRP A 152 -14.73 20.29 -6.44
C TRP A 152 -15.98 19.57 -6.97
N GLN A 153 -16.66 20.18 -7.95
CA GLN A 153 -17.84 19.58 -8.57
C GLN A 153 -17.52 18.26 -9.28
N GLY A 154 -16.37 18.21 -9.96
CA GLY A 154 -15.92 17.02 -10.68
C GLY A 154 -15.62 15.83 -9.78
N ILE A 155 -15.11 16.07 -8.56
CA ILE A 155 -14.89 15.02 -7.56
C ILE A 155 -16.22 14.49 -7.00
N GLY A 156 -17.19 15.37 -6.75
CA GLY A 156 -18.52 15.00 -6.27
C GLY A 156 -18.57 14.42 -4.85
N ALA A 157 -17.50 14.57 -4.07
CA ALA A 157 -17.44 14.11 -2.69
C ALA A 157 -17.84 15.22 -1.71
N PRO A 158 -18.53 14.90 -0.59
CA PRO A 158 -19.00 15.92 0.36
C PRO A 158 -17.88 16.56 1.18
N VAL A 159 -16.73 15.89 1.28
CA VAL A 159 -15.53 16.37 1.99
C VAL A 159 -14.30 15.97 1.19
N CYS A 160 -13.39 16.93 0.99
CA CYS A 160 -12.12 16.71 0.35
C CYS A 160 -10.96 17.26 1.19
N VAL A 161 -9.76 16.82 0.89
CA VAL A 161 -8.51 17.42 1.36
C VAL A 161 -7.84 18.09 0.16
N ALA A 162 -7.56 19.39 0.26
CA ALA A 162 -6.67 20.10 -0.64
C ALA A 162 -5.25 20.01 -0.05
N GLU A 163 -4.35 19.34 -0.74
CA GLU A 163 -2.95 19.21 -0.34
C GLU A 163 -2.09 20.05 -1.27
N GLN A 164 -1.16 20.84 -0.72
CA GLN A 164 -0.20 21.60 -1.53
C GLN A 164 0.54 20.66 -2.49
N PHE A 165 0.67 21.06 -3.74
CA PHE A 165 1.50 20.34 -4.71
C PHE A 165 2.98 20.60 -4.40
N LEU A 166 3.65 19.58 -3.90
CA LEU A 166 5.05 19.62 -3.49
C LEU A 166 5.98 19.21 -4.64
N THR A 167 7.15 19.87 -4.73
CA THR A 167 8.23 19.41 -5.61
C THR A 167 9.06 18.37 -4.88
N LEU A 168 9.10 17.17 -5.45
CA LEU A 168 9.71 16.01 -4.81
C LEU A 168 11.06 15.69 -5.44
N THR A 169 12.04 15.38 -4.59
CA THR A 169 13.29 14.72 -5.02
C THR A 169 13.06 13.22 -5.21
N ALA A 170 12.28 12.61 -4.30
CA ALA A 170 11.95 11.19 -4.39
C ALA A 170 10.68 10.85 -3.59
N GLU A 171 10.07 9.73 -3.95
CA GLU A 171 9.06 9.07 -3.14
C GLU A 171 9.69 7.85 -2.45
N LEU A 172 9.40 7.65 -1.18
CA LEU A 172 9.89 6.51 -0.40
C LEU A 172 8.81 5.94 0.49
N SER A 173 9.01 4.72 0.95
CA SER A 173 8.17 4.07 1.95
C SER A 173 9.02 3.43 3.02
N VAL A 174 8.51 3.40 4.26
CA VAL A 174 9.03 2.57 5.34
C VAL A 174 7.92 1.64 5.80
N MET A 175 8.21 0.34 5.84
CA MET A 175 7.33 -0.67 6.41
C MET A 175 7.78 -0.96 7.84
N VAL A 176 6.86 -0.86 8.79
CA VAL A 176 7.09 -1.22 10.19
C VAL A 176 6.17 -2.38 10.57
N ALA A 177 6.76 -3.40 11.18
CA ALA A 177 6.03 -4.45 11.88
C ALA A 177 6.03 -4.14 13.38
N ARG A 178 4.88 -4.30 14.04
CA ARG A 178 4.76 -4.16 15.49
C ARG A 178 3.96 -5.32 16.07
N SER A 179 4.52 -5.97 17.08
CA SER A 179 3.90 -7.09 17.79
C SER A 179 2.90 -6.61 18.85
N PRO A 180 2.05 -7.49 19.40
CA PRO A 180 1.18 -7.15 20.52
C PRO A 180 1.92 -6.71 21.80
N THR A 181 3.20 -7.10 21.95
CA THR A 181 4.04 -6.72 23.09
C THR A 181 4.73 -5.38 22.89
N GLY A 182 4.58 -4.75 21.71
CA GLY A 182 5.23 -3.48 21.39
C GLY A 182 6.61 -3.64 20.72
N GLU A 183 7.12 -4.86 20.52
CA GLU A 183 8.34 -5.07 19.73
C GLU A 183 8.12 -4.54 18.31
N MET A 184 9.09 -3.79 17.78
CA MET A 184 9.04 -3.24 16.43
C MET A 184 10.25 -3.66 15.60
N ARG A 185 10.00 -3.87 14.29
CA ARG A 185 11.03 -4.02 13.26
C ARG A 185 10.66 -3.17 12.05
N ALA A 186 11.55 -2.29 11.64
CA ALA A 186 11.39 -1.50 10.43
C ALA A 186 12.21 -2.12 9.30
N TYR A 187 11.65 -2.16 8.10
CA TYR A 187 12.38 -2.48 6.89
C TYR A 187 13.16 -1.24 6.42
N PRO A 188 14.34 -1.39 5.80
CA PRO A 188 15.02 -0.28 5.17
C PRO A 188 14.09 0.47 4.20
N PRO A 189 14.20 1.81 4.08
CA PRO A 189 13.37 2.58 3.16
C PRO A 189 13.50 2.10 1.73
N SER A 190 12.36 1.90 1.06
CA SER A 190 12.29 1.64 -0.38
C SER A 190 12.15 2.94 -1.16
N ARG A 191 12.76 3.05 -2.35
CA ARG A 191 12.52 4.11 -3.31
C ARG A 191 11.42 3.67 -4.27
N ASN A 192 10.45 4.55 -4.48
CA ASN A 192 9.25 4.28 -5.27
C ASN A 192 9.17 5.21 -6.47
N HIS A 193 8.48 4.77 -7.49
CA HIS A 193 8.13 5.60 -8.63
C HIS A 193 6.69 5.34 -9.04
N HIS A 194 5.88 6.40 -9.07
CA HIS A 194 4.50 6.35 -9.50
C HIS A 194 4.33 7.02 -10.87
N THR A 195 3.53 6.42 -11.71
CA THR A 195 3.09 7.01 -12.97
C THR A 195 1.58 7.20 -12.89
N GLN A 196 1.13 8.45 -13.02
CA GLN A 196 -0.29 8.82 -12.89
C GLN A 196 -0.92 8.32 -11.56
N GLY A 197 -0.16 8.37 -10.46
CA GLY A 197 -0.61 7.95 -9.13
C GLY A 197 -0.63 6.43 -8.90
N VAL A 198 -0.19 5.61 -9.86
CA VAL A 198 -0.08 4.15 -9.71
C VAL A 198 1.39 3.76 -9.57
N LEU A 199 1.74 2.98 -8.55
CA LEU A 199 3.10 2.49 -8.36
C LEU A 199 3.55 1.71 -9.61
N THR A 200 4.61 2.19 -10.25
CA THR A 200 5.24 1.56 -11.41
C THR A 200 6.30 0.56 -10.96
N TRP A 201 7.27 1.03 -10.16
CA TRP A 201 8.31 0.19 -9.60
C TRP A 201 8.69 0.63 -8.17
N SER A 202 9.31 -0.28 -7.45
CA SER A 202 9.91 -0.05 -6.13
C SER A 202 11.21 -0.83 -6.02
N VAL A 203 12.20 -0.27 -5.31
CA VAL A 203 13.53 -0.88 -5.11
C VAL A 203 13.98 -0.74 -3.66
N ILE A 204 14.64 -1.76 -3.14
CA ILE A 204 15.21 -1.82 -1.79
C ILE A 204 16.66 -2.34 -1.82
N PRO A 205 17.60 -1.72 -1.05
CA PRO A 205 17.48 -0.42 -0.38
C PRO A 205 17.19 0.72 -1.34
N GLY A 206 16.56 1.80 -0.86
CA GLY A 206 16.19 2.94 -1.70
C GLY A 206 17.37 3.77 -2.24
N GLY A 207 18.56 3.62 -1.67
CA GLY A 207 19.75 4.39 -2.04
C GLY A 207 19.72 5.83 -1.54
N PHE A 208 19.15 6.06 -0.37
CA PHE A 208 19.11 7.36 0.31
C PHE A 208 20.30 7.53 1.26
N ASP A 209 20.65 8.77 1.55
CA ASP A 209 21.65 9.11 2.56
C ASP A 209 21.18 8.66 3.96
N ASP A 210 22.13 8.31 4.84
CA ASP A 210 21.86 7.80 6.19
C ASP A 210 20.93 8.73 7.00
N ALA A 211 21.08 10.04 6.86
CA ALA A 211 20.22 11.01 7.54
C ALA A 211 18.74 10.94 7.10
N VAL A 212 18.50 10.68 5.81
CA VAL A 212 17.15 10.48 5.26
C VAL A 212 16.59 9.13 5.73
N VAL A 213 17.42 8.07 5.67
CA VAL A 213 17.05 6.73 6.16
C VAL A 213 16.64 6.77 7.61
N GLN A 214 17.45 7.39 8.49
CA GLN A 214 17.16 7.49 9.92
C GLN A 214 15.87 8.29 10.16
N ARG A 215 15.72 9.46 9.55
CA ARG A 215 14.54 10.32 9.72
C ARG A 215 13.27 9.63 9.25
N ALA A 216 13.28 8.98 8.09
CA ALA A 216 12.13 8.25 7.55
C ALA A 216 11.73 7.09 8.47
N THR A 217 12.72 6.37 9.00
CA THR A 217 12.51 5.25 9.93
C THR A 217 11.94 5.73 11.26
N ASP A 218 12.48 6.82 11.83
CA ASP A 218 12.00 7.40 13.09
C ASP A 218 10.54 7.87 12.97
N ILE A 219 10.19 8.54 11.87
CA ILE A 219 8.81 8.95 11.58
C ILE A 219 7.90 7.71 11.54
N ALA A 220 8.27 6.69 10.79
CA ALA A 220 7.44 5.51 10.60
C ALA A 220 7.27 4.70 11.89
N CYS A 221 8.34 4.52 12.68
CA CYS A 221 8.29 3.85 13.97
C CYS A 221 7.45 4.66 14.98
N GLY A 222 7.61 5.98 15.03
CA GLY A 222 6.81 6.86 15.90
C GLY A 222 5.31 6.78 15.57
N ILE A 223 4.95 6.74 14.28
CA ILE A 223 3.56 6.56 13.84
C ILE A 223 3.02 5.19 14.27
N ALA A 224 3.78 4.11 14.03
CA ALA A 224 3.37 2.75 14.40
C ALA A 224 3.17 2.62 15.92
N GLU A 225 4.02 3.27 16.71
CA GLU A 225 3.94 3.30 18.16
C GLU A 225 2.73 4.09 18.65
N GLN A 226 2.55 5.33 18.19
CA GLN A 226 1.46 6.19 18.66
C GLN A 226 0.07 5.71 18.21
N LEU A 227 -0.05 5.12 17.01
CA LEU A 227 -1.27 4.45 16.57
C LEU A 227 -1.51 3.11 17.27
N GLN A 228 -0.53 2.59 18.02
CA GLN A 228 -0.59 1.26 18.64
C GLN A 228 -0.91 0.16 17.63
N VAL A 229 -0.35 0.25 16.42
CA VAL A 229 -0.56 -0.75 15.36
C VAL A 229 -0.07 -2.11 15.85
N VAL A 230 -0.89 -3.15 15.68
CA VAL A 230 -0.43 -4.54 15.74
C VAL A 230 -0.55 -5.15 14.36
N GLY A 231 0.55 -5.66 13.82
CA GLY A 231 0.65 -6.11 12.43
C GLY A 231 1.67 -5.30 11.65
N LEU A 232 1.33 -4.90 10.45
CA LEU A 232 2.18 -4.08 9.57
C LEU A 232 1.56 -2.69 9.36
N ILE A 233 2.42 -1.70 9.19
CA ILE A 233 2.05 -0.41 8.63
C ILE A 233 3.11 0.04 7.61
N ALA A 234 2.68 0.38 6.42
CA ALA A 234 3.51 1.08 5.45
C ALA A 234 3.25 2.58 5.58
N VAL A 235 4.31 3.35 5.74
CA VAL A 235 4.28 4.81 5.74
C VAL A 235 4.88 5.27 4.43
N GLU A 236 4.06 5.88 3.57
CA GLU A 236 4.54 6.53 2.36
C GLU A 236 4.99 7.95 2.68
N LEU A 237 6.14 8.34 2.15
CA LEU A 237 6.84 9.56 2.48
C LEU A 237 7.31 10.25 1.21
N PHE A 238 7.41 11.57 1.27
CA PHE A 238 8.02 12.42 0.25
C PHE A 238 9.34 12.97 0.77
N LEU A 239 10.40 12.84 -0.03
CA LEU A 239 11.65 13.57 0.13
C LEU A 239 11.58 14.83 -0.70
N LEU A 240 11.72 15.99 -0.07
CA LEU A 240 11.65 17.30 -0.69
C LEU A 240 13.04 17.79 -1.14
N GLU A 241 13.08 18.84 -1.95
CA GLU A 241 14.34 19.43 -2.47
C GLU A 241 15.26 19.98 -1.37
N ASP A 242 14.68 20.42 -0.25
CA ASP A 242 15.43 20.90 0.93
C ASP A 242 15.95 19.75 1.82
N GLY A 243 15.76 18.51 1.43
CA GLY A 243 16.14 17.32 2.17
C GLY A 243 15.19 16.97 3.30
N SER A 244 14.09 17.69 3.51
CA SER A 244 13.07 17.33 4.49
C SER A 244 12.23 16.14 4.02
N VAL A 245 11.66 15.41 4.99
CA VAL A 245 10.81 14.25 4.74
C VAL A 245 9.45 14.51 5.36
N CYS A 246 8.38 14.31 4.59
CA CYS A 246 7.02 14.43 5.11
C CYS A 246 6.15 13.22 4.73
N VAL A 247 5.13 12.94 5.57
CA VAL A 247 4.20 11.82 5.39
C VAL A 247 3.19 12.13 4.29
N ASN A 248 3.07 11.21 3.32
CA ASN A 248 2.02 11.22 2.32
C ASN A 248 0.78 10.45 2.79
N GLU A 249 0.93 9.14 3.03
CA GLU A 249 -0.18 8.23 3.31
C GLU A 249 0.24 7.08 4.23
N LEU A 250 -0.72 6.53 4.97
CA LEU A 250 -0.55 5.37 5.84
C LEU A 250 -1.36 4.19 5.30
N ALA A 251 -0.76 2.99 5.29
CA ALA A 251 -1.43 1.75 4.92
C ALA A 251 -1.16 0.67 5.98
N PRO A 252 -2.10 0.37 6.90
CA PRO A 252 -1.88 -0.55 8.01
C PRO A 252 -2.08 -2.02 7.58
N ARG A 253 -1.32 -2.46 6.59
CA ARG A 253 -1.36 -3.80 5.95
C ARG A 253 -0.11 -4.03 5.10
N PRO A 254 0.09 -5.26 4.55
CA PRO A 254 1.10 -5.46 3.51
C PRO A 254 0.94 -4.48 2.36
N HIS A 255 2.04 -3.98 1.85
CA HIS A 255 2.03 -2.92 0.86
C HIS A 255 2.78 -3.31 -0.43
N ASN A 256 2.31 -2.76 -1.56
CA ASN A 256 2.87 -3.07 -2.87
C ASN A 256 4.36 -2.65 -2.98
N THR A 257 4.73 -1.55 -2.33
CA THR A 257 6.12 -1.06 -2.31
C THR A 257 7.10 -2.03 -1.64
N TYR A 258 6.62 -3.03 -0.90
CA TYR A 258 7.44 -4.04 -0.21
C TYR A 258 7.29 -5.47 -0.76
N HIS A 259 6.73 -5.65 -1.96
CA HIS A 259 6.68 -6.99 -2.57
C HIS A 259 8.07 -7.58 -2.87
N HIS A 260 9.07 -6.72 -3.08
CA HIS A 260 10.46 -7.16 -3.21
C HIS A 260 11.03 -7.82 -1.94
N SER A 261 10.43 -7.60 -0.75
CA SER A 261 10.90 -8.21 0.51
C SER A 261 10.93 -9.75 0.47
N GLU A 262 10.09 -10.39 -0.36
CA GLU A 262 10.15 -11.85 -0.60
C GLU A 262 11.46 -12.32 -1.23
N ARG A 263 12.24 -11.40 -1.79
CA ARG A 263 13.52 -11.69 -2.45
C ARG A 263 14.71 -11.02 -1.78
N ALA A 264 14.48 -9.87 -1.17
CA ALA A 264 15.49 -8.98 -0.65
C ALA A 264 15.80 -9.23 0.82
N CYS A 265 14.78 -9.50 1.64
CA CYS A 265 14.91 -9.50 3.09
C CYS A 265 14.97 -10.91 3.66
N ILE A 266 15.55 -11.03 4.88
CA ILE A 266 15.53 -12.29 5.64
C ILE A 266 14.10 -12.74 5.88
N THR A 267 13.26 -11.83 6.37
CA THR A 267 11.83 -12.08 6.58
C THR A 267 11.01 -11.24 5.60
N SER A 268 10.15 -11.87 4.82
CA SER A 268 9.24 -11.14 3.92
C SER A 268 8.16 -10.38 4.69
N GLN A 269 7.59 -9.32 4.10
CA GLN A 269 6.46 -8.62 4.72
C GLN A 269 5.28 -9.55 5.04
N PHE A 270 5.08 -10.61 4.26
CA PHE A 270 3.95 -11.53 4.48
C PHE A 270 4.20 -12.48 5.65
N GLU A 271 5.40 -13.01 5.79
CA GLU A 271 5.80 -13.77 6.96
C GLU A 271 5.77 -12.88 8.21
N GLN A 272 6.29 -11.66 8.10
CA GLN A 272 6.31 -10.71 9.19
C GLN A 272 4.89 -10.30 9.64
N LEU A 273 3.94 -10.17 8.69
CA LEU A 273 2.53 -9.99 9.04
C LEU A 273 2.04 -11.14 9.93
N VAL A 274 2.26 -12.38 9.51
CA VAL A 274 1.81 -13.56 10.28
C VAL A 274 2.44 -13.57 11.67
N ARG A 275 3.75 -13.32 11.76
CA ARG A 275 4.44 -13.22 13.05
C ARG A 275 3.82 -12.16 13.95
N ALA A 276 3.64 -10.95 13.42
CA ALA A 276 3.10 -9.82 14.18
C ALA A 276 1.65 -10.06 14.64
N VAL A 277 0.77 -10.53 13.74
CA VAL A 277 -0.65 -10.73 14.11
C VAL A 277 -0.88 -11.94 14.99
N CYS A 278 -0.04 -12.97 14.91
CA CYS A 278 -0.11 -14.16 15.76
C CYS A 278 0.68 -14.04 17.07
N GLY A 279 1.35 -12.90 17.32
CA GLY A 279 2.12 -12.68 18.55
C GLY A 279 3.41 -13.51 18.63
N LEU A 280 3.97 -13.88 17.47
CA LEU A 280 5.28 -14.53 17.40
C LEU A 280 6.40 -13.47 17.47
N PRO A 281 7.64 -13.85 17.84
CA PRO A 281 8.79 -12.97 17.73
C PRO A 281 8.95 -12.44 16.32
N LEU A 282 9.19 -11.14 16.17
CA LEU A 282 9.39 -10.53 14.87
C LEU A 282 10.70 -11.04 14.23
N GLY A 283 10.64 -11.27 12.92
CA GLY A 283 11.82 -11.69 12.16
C GLY A 283 12.69 -10.50 11.78
N ASP A 284 13.92 -10.81 11.41
CA ASP A 284 14.89 -9.84 10.93
C ASP A 284 14.47 -9.26 9.57
N THR A 285 14.62 -7.95 9.41
CA THR A 285 14.20 -7.19 8.23
C THR A 285 15.37 -6.79 7.31
N ASP A 286 16.58 -7.23 7.64
CA ASP A 286 17.78 -6.90 6.88
C ASP A 286 17.68 -7.34 5.42
N VAL A 287 18.24 -6.49 4.55
CA VAL A 287 18.34 -6.75 3.13
C VAL A 287 19.58 -7.59 2.87
N VAL A 288 19.39 -8.85 2.52
CA VAL A 288 20.47 -9.78 2.15
C VAL A 288 20.95 -9.55 0.72
N ARG A 289 20.10 -9.02 -0.15
CA ARG A 289 20.43 -8.69 -1.52
C ARG A 289 19.48 -7.59 -2.06
N PRO A 290 20.00 -6.52 -2.69
CA PRO A 290 19.15 -5.53 -3.33
C PRO A 290 18.15 -6.16 -4.30
N ALA A 291 16.91 -5.69 -4.26
CA ALA A 291 15.88 -6.19 -5.15
C ALA A 291 14.92 -5.09 -5.58
N ALA A 292 14.32 -5.26 -6.76
CA ALA A 292 13.31 -4.37 -7.30
C ALA A 292 12.09 -5.16 -7.76
N ILE A 293 10.96 -4.46 -7.82
CA ILE A 293 9.73 -4.92 -8.48
C ILE A 293 9.29 -3.95 -9.55
N TYR A 294 8.58 -4.46 -10.56
CA TYR A 294 7.85 -3.69 -11.54
C TYR A 294 6.42 -4.24 -11.65
N ASN A 295 5.42 -3.39 -11.44
CA ASN A 295 4.02 -3.81 -11.46
C ASN A 295 3.54 -4.16 -12.87
N LEU A 296 2.74 -5.19 -12.96
CA LEU A 296 2.04 -5.61 -14.18
C LEU A 296 0.59 -5.20 -14.04
N LEU A 297 0.18 -4.24 -14.87
CA LEU A 297 -1.18 -3.70 -14.86
C LEU A 297 -2.05 -4.39 -15.89
N GLY A 298 -3.36 -4.28 -15.73
CA GLY A 298 -4.34 -4.99 -16.53
C GLY A 298 -4.30 -4.67 -18.03
N GLU A 299 -3.78 -3.52 -18.41
CA GLU A 299 -3.58 -3.12 -19.81
C GLU A 299 -2.80 -4.17 -20.62
N LEU A 300 -1.86 -4.85 -19.96
CA LEU A 300 -1.07 -5.92 -20.58
C LEU A 300 -1.92 -7.10 -21.06
N TRP A 301 -3.13 -7.27 -20.54
CA TRP A 301 -4.04 -8.39 -20.86
C TRP A 301 -5.28 -7.98 -21.63
N THR A 302 -5.47 -6.69 -21.94
CA THR A 302 -6.65 -6.19 -22.67
C THR A 302 -6.42 -6.05 -24.18
N GLY A 303 -5.19 -6.32 -24.65
CA GLY A 303 -4.84 -6.32 -26.07
C GLY A 303 -5.24 -7.62 -26.79
N GLU A 304 -5.05 -7.66 -28.11
CA GLU A 304 -5.33 -8.83 -28.97
C GLU A 304 -4.39 -10.01 -28.65
N ARG A 305 -3.21 -9.75 -28.09
CA ARG A 305 -2.21 -10.76 -27.78
C ARG A 305 -2.00 -10.86 -26.28
N ALA A 306 -1.87 -12.08 -25.79
CA ALA A 306 -1.43 -12.30 -24.39
C ALA A 306 0.04 -11.87 -24.23
N PRO A 307 0.42 -11.35 -23.04
CA PRO A 307 1.82 -11.00 -22.76
C PRO A 307 2.74 -12.23 -22.84
N ASP A 308 3.91 -12.07 -23.46
CA ASP A 308 4.93 -13.14 -23.54
C ASP A 308 5.66 -13.32 -22.20
N LEU A 309 4.97 -13.93 -21.25
CA LEU A 309 5.53 -14.23 -19.94
C LEU A 309 6.68 -15.24 -20.02
N ALA A 310 6.66 -16.16 -20.99
CA ALA A 310 7.70 -17.17 -21.15
C ALA A 310 9.03 -16.55 -21.57
N GLY A 311 9.01 -15.62 -22.56
CA GLY A 311 10.20 -14.90 -22.99
C GLY A 311 10.84 -14.07 -21.89
N VAL A 312 10.02 -13.42 -21.06
CA VAL A 312 10.52 -12.62 -19.92
C VAL A 312 11.10 -13.52 -18.82
N LEU A 313 10.49 -14.68 -18.54
CA LEU A 313 11.00 -15.63 -17.55
C LEU A 313 12.31 -16.31 -17.99
N GLY A 314 12.65 -16.27 -19.27
CA GLY A 314 13.95 -16.67 -19.79
C GLY A 314 15.11 -15.74 -19.41
N LEU A 315 14.81 -14.53 -18.91
CA LEU A 315 15.84 -13.58 -18.48
C LEU A 315 16.43 -13.96 -17.12
N PRO A 316 17.77 -13.89 -16.94
CA PRO A 316 18.42 -14.26 -15.70
C PRO A 316 17.92 -13.44 -14.49
N GLY A 317 17.55 -14.16 -13.42
CA GLY A 317 17.18 -13.53 -12.14
C GLY A 317 15.79 -12.91 -12.09
N ILE A 318 15.01 -12.92 -13.18
CA ILE A 318 13.63 -12.44 -13.18
C ILE A 318 12.71 -13.48 -12.54
N ARG A 319 11.78 -13.00 -11.72
CA ARG A 319 10.62 -13.77 -11.24
C ARG A 319 9.34 -13.05 -11.57
N LEU A 320 8.31 -13.84 -11.84
CA LEU A 320 6.94 -13.41 -12.06
C LEU A 320 6.09 -13.81 -10.85
N HIS A 321 5.29 -12.86 -10.36
CA HIS A 321 4.24 -13.13 -9.38
C HIS A 321 2.90 -12.65 -9.94
N LEU A 322 1.99 -13.56 -10.25
CA LEU A 322 0.62 -13.24 -10.63
C LEU A 322 -0.31 -13.35 -9.43
N TYR A 323 -1.16 -12.35 -9.23
CA TYR A 323 -2.04 -12.28 -8.06
C TYR A 323 -3.25 -13.22 -8.14
N GLY A 324 -3.50 -13.84 -9.30
CA GLY A 324 -4.63 -14.74 -9.52
C GLY A 324 -5.97 -14.02 -9.73
N LYS A 325 -5.94 -12.73 -10.04
CA LYS A 325 -7.14 -11.97 -10.44
C LYS A 325 -7.56 -12.36 -11.84
N ARG A 326 -8.87 -12.55 -12.06
CA ARG A 326 -9.41 -13.04 -13.34
C ARG A 326 -9.68 -11.93 -14.34
N ASP A 327 -10.25 -10.81 -13.86
CA ASP A 327 -10.68 -9.72 -14.73
C ASP A 327 -9.57 -8.69 -14.84
N ALA A 328 -8.84 -8.71 -15.94
CA ALA A 328 -7.88 -7.66 -16.27
C ALA A 328 -8.65 -6.41 -16.74
N ARG A 329 -8.29 -5.25 -16.19
CA ARG A 329 -8.82 -3.95 -16.60
C ARG A 329 -7.77 -2.88 -16.41
N PRO A 330 -7.82 -1.77 -17.15
CA PRO A 330 -6.86 -0.67 -17.03
C PRO A 330 -6.64 -0.22 -15.56
N GLY A 331 -5.38 -0.05 -15.19
CA GLY A 331 -4.94 0.35 -13.85
C GLY A 331 -5.06 -0.73 -12.77
N ARG A 332 -5.61 -1.93 -13.05
CA ARG A 332 -5.67 -3.01 -12.07
C ARG A 332 -4.35 -3.75 -11.97
N LYS A 333 -3.72 -3.74 -10.80
CA LYS A 333 -2.50 -4.52 -10.52
C LYS A 333 -2.81 -6.01 -10.60
N MET A 334 -2.25 -6.69 -11.63
CA MET A 334 -2.47 -8.12 -11.92
C MET A 334 -1.33 -9.00 -11.41
N GLY A 335 -0.16 -8.43 -11.23
CA GLY A 335 1.05 -9.11 -10.79
C GLY A 335 2.22 -8.16 -10.69
N HIS A 336 3.40 -8.70 -10.53
CA HIS A 336 4.66 -7.97 -10.64
C HIS A 336 5.79 -8.87 -11.16
N LEU A 337 6.76 -8.26 -11.81
CA LEU A 337 8.08 -8.82 -12.00
C LEU A 337 8.97 -8.44 -10.83
N SER A 338 9.90 -9.30 -10.45
CA SER A 338 10.93 -8.97 -9.46
C SER A 338 12.30 -9.46 -9.91
N ALA A 339 13.34 -8.72 -9.54
CA ALA A 339 14.74 -9.12 -9.73
C ALA A 339 15.60 -8.72 -8.54
N CYS A 340 16.66 -9.50 -8.31
CA CYS A 340 17.76 -9.11 -7.43
C CYS A 340 18.93 -8.60 -8.27
N GLY A 341 19.75 -7.75 -7.67
CA GLY A 341 21.00 -7.24 -8.26
C GLY A 341 22.12 -7.17 -7.22
N ASP A 342 23.33 -6.86 -7.68
CA ASP A 342 24.46 -6.59 -6.79
C ASP A 342 24.40 -5.16 -6.23
N SER A 343 23.58 -4.31 -6.87
CA SER A 343 23.14 -3.00 -6.38
C SER A 343 21.65 -2.79 -6.64
N SER A 344 21.07 -1.77 -6.01
CA SER A 344 19.69 -1.35 -6.24
C SER A 344 19.45 -0.97 -7.70
N ASP A 345 20.40 -0.27 -8.32
CA ASP A 345 20.29 0.16 -9.72
C ASP A 345 20.30 -1.03 -10.67
N VAL A 346 21.17 -2.01 -10.46
CA VAL A 346 21.21 -3.27 -11.25
C VAL A 346 19.90 -4.05 -11.10
N ALA A 347 19.35 -4.11 -9.88
CA ALA A 347 18.05 -4.77 -9.66
C ALA A 347 16.92 -4.07 -10.40
N LEU A 348 16.90 -2.72 -10.36
CA LEU A 348 15.91 -1.88 -11.03
C LEU A 348 16.02 -2.00 -12.56
N GLU A 349 17.22 -1.87 -13.12
CA GLU A 349 17.45 -2.02 -14.56
C GLU A 349 16.92 -3.35 -15.09
N ARG A 350 17.15 -4.45 -14.36
CA ARG A 350 16.67 -5.79 -14.74
C ARG A 350 15.14 -5.86 -14.85
N VAL A 351 14.39 -5.31 -13.87
CA VAL A 351 12.93 -5.38 -13.94
C VAL A 351 12.36 -4.42 -14.99
N VAL A 352 13.00 -3.27 -15.20
CA VAL A 352 12.61 -2.30 -16.23
C VAL A 352 12.84 -2.90 -17.63
N ASP A 353 13.99 -3.52 -17.88
CA ASP A 353 14.28 -4.18 -19.14
C ASP A 353 13.30 -5.34 -19.42
N ALA A 354 13.05 -6.16 -18.40
CA ALA A 354 12.09 -7.24 -18.49
C ALA A 354 10.67 -6.73 -18.85
N TYR A 355 10.24 -5.64 -18.19
CA TYR A 355 8.94 -5.04 -18.50
C TYR A 355 8.87 -4.44 -19.91
N ARG A 356 9.95 -3.78 -20.38
CA ARG A 356 10.02 -3.23 -21.73
C ARG A 356 9.88 -4.33 -22.79
N ARG A 357 10.55 -5.47 -22.63
CA ARG A 357 10.44 -6.61 -23.54
C ARG A 357 9.02 -7.18 -23.56
N LEU A 358 8.38 -7.27 -22.41
CA LEU A 358 6.99 -7.69 -22.31
C LEU A 358 6.04 -6.75 -23.06
N SER A 359 6.22 -5.43 -22.91
CA SER A 359 5.39 -4.42 -23.57
C SER A 359 5.57 -4.41 -25.09
N ILE A 360 6.80 -4.56 -25.58
CA ILE A 360 7.09 -4.65 -27.03
C ILE A 360 6.42 -5.89 -27.63
N SER A 361 6.42 -7.02 -26.96
CA SER A 361 5.80 -8.25 -27.46
C SER A 361 4.28 -8.13 -27.66
N ILE A 362 3.64 -7.23 -26.90
CA ILE A 362 2.19 -6.94 -26.99
C ILE A 362 1.88 -5.98 -28.14
N ALA A 363 2.74 -4.97 -28.34
CA ALA A 363 2.54 -3.94 -29.37
C ALA A 363 2.70 -4.48 -30.80
N GLY A 364 3.36 -5.65 -30.98
CA GLY A 364 3.71 -6.21 -32.30
C GLY A 364 4.91 -5.51 -32.92
N PRO A 365 5.44 -6.06 -34.04
CA PRO A 365 6.51 -5.40 -34.79
C PRO A 365 6.00 -4.13 -35.47
#